data_6ebdcc922580604d292315345c922bec
#
_entry.id   6ebdcc922580604d292315345c922bec
#
_cell.length_a   1.000
_cell.length_b   1.000
_cell.length_c   1.000
_cell.angle_alpha   90.00
_cell.angle_beta   90.00
_cell.angle_gamma   90.00
#
_symmetry.space_group_name_H-M   'P 1'
#
loop_
_entity.id
_entity.type
_entity.pdbx_description
1 polymer ?
#
loop_
_entity_poly.entity_id
_entity_poly.type
_entity_poly.pdbx_seq_one_letter_code
_entity_poly.pdbx_strand_id
1 'polypeptide(L)'
;LLTGINTTSSGQLRVLGQDLNQMKGSQRDKFRADHIGYIFQQFNLLPYLNVVENVILPCQFSAQRKSQVDTSLVEDATRLLEKLHLPAHLLDKPVVELRIGQQQRVAAARALIGKPALIIADEPTSSLDYDNRTAFIELLLEQVNQAQSTLLFVSHDPTLDSLFDR
;
A
#
# COMPACT_ATOMS: atom_id res chain seq x y z
N LEU A 1 -4.02 -6.67 -13.98
CA LEU A 1 -4.70 -7.97 -13.85
C LEU A 1 -4.85 -8.39 -12.39
N LEU A 2 -3.76 -8.50 -11.63
CA LEU A 2 -3.78 -8.97 -10.22
C LEU A 2 -4.68 -8.15 -9.30
N THR A 3 -4.89 -6.88 -9.60
CA THR A 3 -5.82 -6.02 -8.85
C THR A 3 -7.29 -6.23 -9.22
N GLY A 4 -7.58 -7.03 -10.26
CA GLY A 4 -8.93 -7.26 -10.74
C GLY A 4 -9.58 -6.07 -11.50
N ILE A 5 -8.81 -5.01 -11.78
CA ILE A 5 -9.29 -3.87 -12.60
C ILE A 5 -9.50 -4.34 -14.04
N ASN A 6 -8.49 -5.00 -14.60
CA ASN A 6 -8.56 -5.60 -15.93
C ASN A 6 -8.85 -7.10 -15.82
N THR A 7 -9.61 -7.63 -16.75
CA THR A 7 -9.88 -9.06 -16.89
C THR A 7 -8.91 -9.70 -17.88
N THR A 8 -8.65 -11.00 -17.72
CA THR A 8 -7.88 -11.76 -18.70
C THR A 8 -8.77 -12.10 -19.89
N SER A 9 -8.19 -12.07 -21.09
CA SER A 9 -8.87 -12.54 -22.31
C SER A 9 -8.86 -14.07 -22.44
N SER A 10 -7.89 -14.72 -21.77
CA SER A 10 -7.72 -16.17 -21.75
C SER A 10 -6.92 -16.60 -20.52
N GLY A 11 -7.03 -17.86 -20.14
CA GLY A 11 -6.33 -18.41 -18.99
C GLY A 11 -7.07 -18.21 -17.68
N GLN A 12 -6.40 -18.56 -16.56
CA GLN A 12 -6.95 -18.50 -15.22
C GLN A 12 -6.13 -17.52 -14.35
N LEU A 13 -6.81 -16.66 -13.63
CA LEU A 13 -6.20 -15.72 -12.68
C LEU A 13 -6.72 -15.97 -11.27
N ARG A 14 -5.88 -16.57 -10.43
CA ARG A 14 -6.17 -16.80 -9.01
C ARG A 14 -5.31 -15.88 -8.13
N VAL A 15 -5.97 -15.18 -7.22
CA VAL A 15 -5.32 -14.34 -6.21
C VAL A 15 -5.88 -14.72 -4.84
N LEU A 16 -5.03 -15.01 -3.88
CA LEU A 16 -5.42 -15.50 -2.54
C LEU A 16 -6.41 -16.67 -2.59
N GLY A 17 -6.23 -17.60 -3.54
CA GLY A 17 -7.09 -18.74 -3.76
C GLY A 17 -8.41 -18.45 -4.49
N GLN A 18 -8.71 -17.21 -4.82
CA GLN A 18 -9.93 -16.80 -5.51
C GLN A 18 -9.68 -16.60 -7.01
N ASP A 19 -10.59 -17.12 -7.86
CA ASP A 19 -10.55 -16.90 -9.30
C ASP A 19 -11.24 -15.58 -9.64
N LEU A 20 -10.44 -14.57 -9.99
CA LEU A 20 -10.95 -13.24 -10.28
C LEU A 20 -11.80 -13.18 -11.56
N ASN A 21 -11.61 -14.12 -12.49
CA ASN A 21 -12.40 -14.19 -13.72
C ASN A 21 -13.85 -14.63 -13.47
N GLN A 22 -14.10 -15.36 -12.39
CA GLN A 22 -15.43 -15.82 -12.00
C GLN A 22 -16.22 -14.77 -11.21
N MET A 23 -15.57 -13.70 -10.79
CA MET A 23 -16.21 -12.63 -10.00
C MET A 23 -16.88 -11.59 -10.92
N LYS A 24 -18.05 -11.12 -10.49
CA LYS A 24 -18.67 -9.91 -11.06
C LYS A 24 -17.86 -8.66 -10.70
N GLY A 25 -18.02 -7.56 -11.43
CA GLY A 25 -17.29 -6.32 -11.20
C GLY A 25 -17.35 -5.83 -9.75
N SER A 26 -18.55 -5.80 -9.15
CA SER A 26 -18.74 -5.40 -7.74
C SER A 26 -18.05 -6.34 -6.75
N GLN A 27 -17.98 -7.62 -7.04
CA GLN A 27 -17.27 -8.62 -6.20
C GLN A 27 -15.77 -8.41 -6.29
N ARG A 28 -15.23 -8.13 -7.48
CA ARG A 28 -13.80 -7.81 -7.66
C ARG A 28 -13.43 -6.52 -6.94
N ASP A 29 -14.28 -5.49 -7.01
CA ASP A 29 -14.05 -4.22 -6.32
C ASP A 29 -14.01 -4.41 -4.80
N LYS A 30 -14.94 -5.20 -4.26
CA LYS A 30 -14.95 -5.56 -2.83
C LYS A 30 -13.72 -6.39 -2.45
N PHE A 31 -13.35 -7.39 -3.24
CA PHE A 31 -12.18 -8.23 -3.02
C PHE A 31 -10.90 -7.37 -2.97
N ARG A 32 -10.73 -6.46 -3.93
CA ARG A 32 -9.60 -5.54 -3.97
C ARG A 32 -9.56 -4.64 -2.75
N ALA A 33 -10.68 -4.03 -2.39
CA ALA A 33 -10.78 -3.16 -1.22
C ALA A 33 -10.41 -3.89 0.09
N ASP A 34 -10.85 -5.13 0.23
CA ASP A 34 -10.68 -5.92 1.45
C ASP A 34 -9.28 -6.53 1.60
N HIS A 35 -8.65 -6.94 0.49
CA HIS A 35 -7.49 -7.84 0.54
C HIS A 35 -6.21 -7.28 -0.08
N ILE A 36 -6.27 -6.19 -0.84
CA ILE A 36 -5.12 -5.66 -1.57
C ILE A 36 -4.82 -4.23 -1.15
N GLY A 37 -3.59 -4.00 -0.68
CA GLY A 37 -2.99 -2.67 -0.57
C GLY A 37 -2.22 -2.36 -1.85
N TYR A 38 -2.29 -1.12 -2.34
CA TYR A 38 -1.60 -0.74 -3.56
C TYR A 38 -0.76 0.53 -3.37
N ILE A 39 0.51 0.45 -3.75
CA ILE A 39 1.42 1.59 -3.83
C ILE A 39 1.66 1.87 -5.31
N PHE A 40 1.09 2.96 -5.79
CA PHE A 40 1.22 3.38 -7.19
C PHE A 40 2.54 4.11 -7.43
N GLN A 41 3.06 4.07 -8.65
CA GLN A 41 4.24 4.80 -9.06
C GLN A 41 4.14 6.31 -8.78
N GLN A 42 2.97 6.91 -8.99
CA GLN A 42 2.68 8.33 -8.71
C GLN A 42 1.97 8.54 -7.37
N PHE A 43 1.96 7.54 -6.50
CA PHE A 43 1.34 7.50 -5.17
C PHE A 43 -0.17 7.67 -5.13
N ASN A 44 -0.80 8.42 -6.03
CA ASN A 44 -2.25 8.68 -6.11
C ASN A 44 -2.86 9.11 -4.77
N LEU A 45 -2.17 9.96 -4.04
CA LEU A 45 -2.69 10.58 -2.83
C LEU A 45 -3.75 11.62 -3.20
N LEU A 46 -4.78 11.75 -2.37
CA LEU A 46 -5.84 12.72 -2.59
C LEU A 46 -5.39 14.09 -2.08
N PRO A 47 -5.23 15.09 -2.97
CA PRO A 47 -4.58 16.35 -2.63
C PRO A 47 -5.39 17.24 -1.66
N TYR A 48 -6.70 17.01 -1.55
CA TYR A 48 -7.61 17.73 -0.66
C TYR A 48 -7.74 17.10 0.73
N LEU A 49 -7.06 15.98 0.99
CA LEU A 49 -6.99 15.32 2.29
C LEU A 49 -5.62 15.57 2.94
N ASN A 50 -5.60 15.58 4.26
CA ASN A 50 -4.35 15.59 5.00
C ASN A 50 -3.68 14.20 4.98
N VAL A 51 -2.51 14.10 5.63
CA VAL A 51 -1.72 12.86 5.68
C VAL A 51 -2.51 11.71 6.33
N VAL A 52 -3.06 11.92 7.51
CA VAL A 52 -3.80 10.87 8.25
C VAL A 52 -5.07 10.46 7.49
N GLU A 53 -5.80 11.41 6.95
CA GLU A 53 -7.02 11.15 6.16
C GLU A 53 -6.72 10.29 4.92
N ASN A 54 -5.61 10.54 4.23
CA ASN A 54 -5.18 9.68 3.12
C ASN A 54 -4.89 8.25 3.57
N VAL A 55 -4.22 8.08 4.70
CA VAL A 55 -3.86 6.74 5.22
C VAL A 55 -5.08 5.93 5.61
N ILE A 56 -6.05 6.51 6.30
CA ILE A 56 -7.24 5.80 6.79
C ILE A 56 -8.28 5.51 5.70
N LEU A 57 -8.15 6.14 4.54
CA LEU A 57 -9.14 6.07 3.46
C LEU A 57 -9.57 4.64 3.08
N PRO A 58 -8.66 3.64 2.92
CA PRO A 58 -9.08 2.27 2.59
C PRO A 58 -10.02 1.64 3.62
N CYS A 59 -9.89 1.99 4.88
CA CYS A 59 -10.76 1.49 5.95
C CYS A 59 -12.16 2.13 5.92
N GLN A 60 -12.35 3.23 5.21
CA GLN A 60 -13.66 3.83 4.95
C GLN A 60 -14.47 3.01 3.94
N PHE A 61 -13.78 2.29 3.04
CA PHE A 61 -14.41 1.46 1.98
C PHE A 61 -14.39 -0.03 2.28
N SER A 62 -13.69 -0.48 3.30
CA SER A 62 -13.54 -1.89 3.67
C SER A 62 -13.78 -2.11 5.15
N ALA A 63 -14.91 -2.70 5.49
CA ALA A 63 -15.20 -3.15 6.85
C ALA A 63 -14.19 -4.23 7.30
N GLN A 64 -13.73 -5.09 6.38
CA GLN A 64 -12.70 -6.11 6.63
C GLN A 64 -11.41 -5.46 7.13
N ARG A 65 -10.88 -4.46 6.42
CA ARG A 65 -9.66 -3.76 6.82
C ARG A 65 -9.84 -2.98 8.11
N LYS A 66 -10.98 -2.32 8.26
CA LYS A 66 -11.32 -1.60 9.49
C LYS A 66 -11.35 -2.53 10.71
N SER A 67 -11.85 -3.75 10.57
CA SER A 67 -11.91 -4.75 11.64
C SER A 67 -10.54 -5.24 12.13
N GLN A 68 -9.50 -5.07 11.32
CA GLN A 68 -8.12 -5.45 11.65
C GLN A 68 -7.35 -4.36 12.42
N VAL A 69 -7.97 -3.21 12.64
CA VAL A 69 -7.37 -2.10 13.40
C VAL A 69 -7.69 -2.30 14.87
N ASP A 70 -6.63 -2.41 15.70
CA ASP A 70 -6.74 -2.74 17.13
C ASP A 70 -7.17 -1.54 17.99
N THR A 71 -6.95 -0.33 17.49
CA THR A 71 -7.23 0.94 18.15
C THR A 71 -8.11 1.82 17.28
N SER A 72 -8.13 3.14 17.49
CA SER A 72 -8.76 4.04 16.51
C SER A 72 -7.99 4.06 15.18
N LEU A 73 -8.69 4.35 14.08
CA LEU A 73 -8.05 4.49 12.76
C LEU A 73 -6.94 5.54 12.76
N VAL A 74 -7.15 6.67 13.44
CA VAL A 74 -6.17 7.75 13.55
C VAL A 74 -4.93 7.31 14.31
N GLU A 75 -5.09 6.60 15.42
CA GLU A 75 -3.97 6.07 16.20
C GLU A 75 -3.16 5.04 15.41
N ASP A 76 -3.83 4.13 14.71
CA ASP A 76 -3.15 3.11 13.90
C ASP A 76 -2.41 3.72 12.71
N ALA A 77 -3.03 4.69 12.03
CA ALA A 77 -2.41 5.46 10.97
C ALA A 77 -1.16 6.22 11.46
N THR A 78 -1.29 6.88 12.60
CA THR A 78 -0.18 7.62 13.25
C THR A 78 0.99 6.68 13.57
N ARG A 79 0.70 5.52 14.14
CA ARG A 79 1.70 4.49 14.46
C ARG A 79 2.42 3.96 13.22
N LEU A 80 1.69 3.68 12.13
CA LEU A 80 2.28 3.26 10.87
C LEU A 80 3.19 4.33 10.27
N LEU A 81 2.74 5.59 10.27
CA LEU A 81 3.54 6.70 9.76
C LEU A 81 4.81 6.93 10.59
N GLU A 82 4.74 6.79 11.90
CA GLU A 82 5.89 6.85 12.80
C GLU A 82 6.89 5.72 12.48
N LYS A 83 6.42 4.48 12.32
CA LYS A 83 7.25 3.33 11.93
C LYS A 83 7.90 3.51 10.54
N LEU A 84 7.26 4.24 9.64
CA LEU A 84 7.81 4.61 8.35
C LEU A 84 8.65 5.90 8.40
N HIS A 85 8.95 6.39 9.61
CA HIS A 85 9.80 7.56 9.86
C HIS A 85 9.25 8.87 9.26
N LEU A 86 7.94 9.03 9.20
CA LEU A 86 7.34 10.33 8.87
C LEU A 86 7.32 11.22 10.11
N PRO A 87 7.84 12.45 10.05
CA PRO A 87 7.83 13.38 11.18
C PRO A 87 6.40 13.71 11.66
N ALA A 88 6.19 13.72 12.97
CA ALA A 88 4.86 13.92 13.57
C ALA A 88 4.19 15.26 13.21
N HIS A 89 4.97 16.31 13.00
CA HIS A 89 4.45 17.63 12.62
C HIS A 89 3.82 17.68 11.22
N LEU A 90 3.96 16.61 10.43
CA LEU A 90 3.39 16.51 9.08
C LEU A 90 2.01 15.82 9.05
N LEU A 91 1.57 15.22 10.15
CA LEU A 91 0.37 14.36 10.18
C LEU A 91 -0.91 15.08 9.74
N ASP A 92 -1.06 16.34 10.13
CA ASP A 92 -2.24 17.16 9.80
C ASP A 92 -2.02 18.05 8.55
N LYS A 93 -0.87 17.94 7.91
CA LYS A 93 -0.56 18.72 6.71
C LYS A 93 -1.27 18.16 5.48
N PRO A 94 -1.69 19.03 4.55
CA PRO A 94 -2.09 18.59 3.22
C PRO A 94 -0.95 17.82 2.54
N VAL A 95 -1.25 16.70 1.91
CA VAL A 95 -0.20 15.85 1.30
C VAL A 95 0.58 16.57 0.19
N VAL A 96 0.00 17.58 -0.43
CA VAL A 96 0.66 18.37 -1.48
C VAL A 96 1.85 19.21 -0.95
N GLU A 97 1.90 19.49 0.35
CA GLU A 97 3.02 20.18 1.00
C GLU A 97 4.21 19.27 1.30
N LEU A 98 4.04 17.94 1.19
CA LEU A 98 5.08 16.97 1.47
C LEU A 98 6.07 16.81 0.30
N ARG A 99 7.32 16.53 0.63
CA ARG A 99 8.33 16.11 -0.34
C ARG A 99 8.02 14.71 -0.88
N ILE A 100 8.55 14.37 -2.04
CA ILE A 100 8.28 13.08 -2.73
C ILE A 100 8.52 11.87 -1.81
N GLY A 101 9.64 11.79 -1.11
CA GLY A 101 9.92 10.70 -0.18
C GLY A 101 8.97 10.63 1.02
N GLN A 102 8.42 11.76 1.46
CA GLN A 102 7.39 11.81 2.50
C GLN A 102 6.04 11.33 1.95
N GLN A 103 5.65 11.77 0.76
CA GLN A 103 4.44 11.30 0.08
C GLN A 103 4.49 9.78 -0.15
N GLN A 104 5.63 9.24 -0.50
CA GLN A 104 5.85 7.81 -0.65
C GLN A 104 5.55 7.04 0.65
N ARG A 105 6.01 7.55 1.80
CA ARG A 105 5.72 6.95 3.11
C ARG A 105 4.24 6.99 3.45
N VAL A 106 3.55 8.07 3.11
CA VAL A 106 2.09 8.16 3.25
C VAL A 106 1.38 7.12 2.38
N ALA A 107 1.81 6.95 1.14
CA ALA A 107 1.26 5.93 0.23
C ALA A 107 1.50 4.50 0.75
N ALA A 108 2.67 4.23 1.33
CA ALA A 108 2.97 2.95 1.96
C ALA A 108 2.09 2.69 3.20
N ALA A 109 1.92 3.66 4.07
CA ALA A 109 1.03 3.56 5.22
C ALA A 109 -0.43 3.30 4.80
N ARG A 110 -0.91 3.99 3.78
CA ARG A 110 -2.24 3.77 3.20
C ARG A 110 -2.41 2.35 2.65
N ALA A 111 -1.40 1.80 2.02
CA ALA A 111 -1.43 0.42 1.53
C ALA A 111 -1.47 -0.60 2.67
N LEU A 112 -0.78 -0.33 3.78
CA LEU A 112 -0.60 -1.24 4.91
C LEU A 112 -1.74 -1.19 5.94
N ILE A 113 -2.47 -0.07 6.05
CA ILE A 113 -3.52 0.09 7.08
C ILE A 113 -4.56 -1.04 6.98
N GLY A 114 -4.95 -1.60 8.12
CA GLY A 114 -5.90 -2.72 8.16
C GLY A 114 -5.32 -4.05 7.68
N LYS A 115 -4.01 -4.19 7.60
CA LYS A 115 -3.27 -5.44 7.35
C LYS A 115 -3.83 -6.28 6.18
N PRO A 116 -3.89 -5.75 4.94
CA PRO A 116 -4.34 -6.53 3.80
C PRO A 116 -3.40 -7.70 3.54
N ALA A 117 -3.91 -8.80 3.01
CA ALA A 117 -3.13 -10.02 2.77
C ALA A 117 -2.07 -9.84 1.67
N LEU A 118 -2.32 -8.98 0.70
CA LEU A 118 -1.42 -8.71 -0.43
C LEU A 118 -1.15 -7.22 -0.56
N ILE A 119 0.12 -6.85 -0.66
CA ILE A 119 0.56 -5.49 -1.03
C ILE A 119 1.17 -5.56 -2.42
N ILE A 120 0.71 -4.71 -3.32
CA ILE A 120 1.29 -4.55 -4.66
C ILE A 120 1.96 -3.18 -4.73
N ALA A 121 3.25 -3.15 -4.95
CA ALA A 121 4.03 -1.93 -5.11
C ALA A 121 4.56 -1.86 -6.54
N ASP A 122 4.07 -0.88 -7.30
CA ASP A 122 4.39 -0.69 -8.72
C ASP A 122 5.35 0.48 -8.87
N GLU A 123 6.63 0.17 -9.14
CA GLU A 123 7.73 1.13 -9.25
C GLU A 123 7.76 2.19 -8.13
N PRO A 124 7.60 1.81 -6.85
CA PRO A 124 7.35 2.76 -5.78
C PRO A 124 8.57 3.63 -5.45
N THR A 125 9.74 3.27 -5.95
CA THR A 125 11.02 3.93 -5.65
C THR A 125 11.64 4.65 -6.85
N SER A 126 10.93 4.71 -7.98
CA SER A 126 11.46 5.29 -9.23
C SER A 126 11.88 6.77 -9.13
N SER A 127 11.31 7.52 -8.16
CA SER A 127 11.60 8.94 -7.94
C SER A 127 12.64 9.21 -6.85
N LEU A 128 13.26 8.17 -6.28
CA LEU A 128 14.22 8.29 -5.18
C LEU A 128 15.65 8.06 -5.65
N ASP A 129 16.59 8.75 -4.98
CA ASP A 129 18.00 8.40 -5.04
C ASP A 129 18.27 7.04 -4.35
N TYR A 130 19.48 6.51 -4.55
CA TYR A 130 19.84 5.17 -4.08
C TYR A 130 19.70 4.99 -2.56
N ASP A 131 20.20 5.94 -1.76
CA ASP A 131 20.20 5.81 -0.30
C ASP A 131 18.77 5.87 0.26
N ASN A 132 17.97 6.81 -0.21
CA ASN A 132 16.58 6.94 0.20
C ASN A 132 15.73 5.74 -0.27
N ARG A 133 16.03 5.17 -1.43
CA ARG A 133 15.38 3.97 -1.97
C ARG A 133 15.59 2.77 -1.06
N THR A 134 16.84 2.46 -0.71
CA THR A 134 17.18 1.33 0.14
C THR A 134 16.55 1.45 1.51
N ALA A 135 16.66 2.61 2.15
CA ALA A 135 16.05 2.89 3.45
C ALA A 135 14.53 2.72 3.43
N PHE A 136 13.86 3.18 2.36
CA PHE A 136 12.42 3.00 2.22
C PHE A 136 12.02 1.54 2.07
N ILE A 137 12.73 0.77 1.24
CA ILE A 137 12.43 -0.65 1.00
C ILE A 137 12.60 -1.45 2.29
N GLU A 138 13.66 -1.21 3.06
CA GLU A 138 13.88 -1.87 4.35
C GLU A 138 12.72 -1.60 5.33
N LEU A 139 12.29 -0.35 5.45
CA LEU A 139 11.15 0.01 6.29
C LEU A 139 9.84 -0.65 5.79
N LEU A 140 9.63 -0.68 4.47
CA LEU A 140 8.45 -1.33 3.89
C LEU A 140 8.43 -2.82 4.17
N LEU A 141 9.55 -3.51 3.97
CA LEU A 141 9.69 -4.95 4.22
C LEU A 141 9.45 -5.28 5.70
N GLU A 142 9.98 -4.47 6.62
CA GLU A 142 9.73 -4.64 8.04
C GLU A 142 8.24 -4.55 8.37
N GLN A 143 7.53 -3.55 7.84
CA GLN A 143 6.09 -3.38 8.09
C GLN A 143 5.26 -4.49 7.44
N VAL A 144 5.61 -4.93 6.24
CA VAL A 144 4.98 -6.07 5.55
C VAL A 144 5.13 -7.36 6.37
N ASN A 145 6.31 -7.61 6.92
CA ASN A 145 6.56 -8.76 7.81
C ASN A 145 5.73 -8.67 9.09
N GLN A 146 5.69 -7.52 9.74
CA GLN A 146 4.90 -7.35 10.96
C GLN A 146 3.39 -7.54 10.72
N ALA A 147 2.90 -7.14 9.56
CA ALA A 147 1.51 -7.34 9.14
C ALA A 147 1.22 -8.75 8.63
N GLN A 148 2.23 -9.59 8.45
CA GLN A 148 2.12 -10.91 7.81
C GLN A 148 1.50 -10.85 6.41
N SER A 149 1.77 -9.79 5.68
CA SER A 149 1.31 -9.58 4.31
C SER A 149 2.31 -10.17 3.31
N THR A 150 1.85 -10.48 2.11
CA THR A 150 2.70 -10.79 0.97
C THR A 150 2.96 -9.51 0.18
N LEU A 151 4.22 -9.24 -0.17
CA LEU A 151 4.59 -8.10 -1.00
C LEU A 151 4.93 -8.57 -2.43
N LEU A 152 4.21 -8.01 -3.40
CA LEU A 152 4.57 -8.08 -4.81
C LEU A 152 5.16 -6.74 -5.22
N PHE A 153 6.47 -6.73 -5.45
CA PHE A 153 7.22 -5.52 -5.79
C PHE A 153 7.60 -5.54 -7.27
N VAL A 154 7.17 -4.55 -8.01
CA VAL A 154 7.49 -4.38 -9.44
C VAL A 154 8.54 -3.29 -9.57
N SER A 155 9.68 -3.63 -10.19
CA SER A 155 10.78 -2.69 -10.44
C SER A 155 11.56 -3.08 -11.69
N HIS A 156 12.16 -2.10 -12.33
CA HIS A 156 13.14 -2.29 -13.40
C HIS A 156 14.59 -2.30 -12.90
N ASP A 157 14.81 -2.14 -11.59
CA ASP A 157 16.14 -2.07 -10.99
C ASP A 157 16.61 -3.46 -10.53
N PRO A 158 17.57 -4.09 -11.24
CA PRO A 158 18.05 -5.43 -10.89
C PRO A 158 18.84 -5.45 -9.58
N THR A 159 19.30 -4.31 -9.06
CA THR A 159 20.04 -4.26 -7.80
C THR A 159 19.19 -4.60 -6.59
N LEU A 160 17.86 -4.56 -6.76
CA LEU A 160 16.91 -4.87 -5.70
C LEU A 160 16.63 -6.37 -5.54
N ASP A 161 17.01 -7.21 -6.50
CA ASP A 161 16.72 -8.65 -6.49
C ASP A 161 17.12 -9.35 -5.19
N SER A 162 18.27 -8.94 -4.62
CA SER A 162 18.81 -9.54 -3.38
C SER A 162 17.99 -9.24 -2.12
N LEU A 163 17.06 -8.28 -2.18
CA LEU A 163 16.21 -7.88 -1.05
C LEU A 163 14.94 -8.72 -0.94
N PHE A 164 14.64 -9.54 -1.94
CA PHE A 164 13.39 -10.29 -2.05
C PHE A 164 13.66 -11.80 -2.07
N ASP A 165 12.68 -12.58 -1.62
CA ASP A 165 12.78 -14.04 -1.53
C ASP A 165 12.80 -14.70 -2.92
N ARG A 166 12.16 -14.07 -3.91
CA ARG A 166 12.10 -14.52 -5.31
C ARG A 166 11.44 -13.47 -6.22
#